data_4dcbd1704bec57a9c795ae3158270f92
#
_entry.id   4dcbd1704bec57a9c795ae3158270f92
#
_cell.length_a   1.000
_cell.length_b   1.000
_cell.length_c   1.000
_cell.angle_alpha   90.00
_cell.angle_beta   90.00
_cell.angle_gamma   90.00
#
_symmetry.space_group_name_H-M   'P 1'
#
loop_
_entity.id
_entity.type
_entity.pdbx_description
1 polymer ?
#
loop_
_entity_poly.entity_id
_entity_poly.type
_entity_poly.pdbx_seq_one_letter_code
_entity_poly.pdbx_strand_id
1 'polypeptide(L)'
;MTKRKIQFSLVYRDMFQSSGKFQPRKDQLERIAPVIIKMGCFARVETNGGAFEQVNLLYGENPNKAVRAFTKPFNEVGIKTHMLDRGLNALRMFPVPADVRRLMYKVKHAQGVDITRIFCGNFGKSVYRQRKR
;
A
#
# COMPACT_ATOMS: atom_id res chain seq x y z
N MET A 1 27.12 20.87 -13.27
CA MET A 1 26.01 19.91 -13.48
C MET A 1 25.57 19.40 -12.12
N THR A 2 24.35 19.70 -11.69
CA THR A 2 23.77 19.18 -10.45
C THR A 2 23.49 17.69 -10.63
N LYS A 3 24.11 16.84 -9.82
CA LYS A 3 23.86 15.38 -9.83
C LYS A 3 22.41 15.12 -9.46
N ARG A 4 21.67 14.39 -10.32
CA ARG A 4 20.29 14.00 -10.08
C ARG A 4 20.24 13.01 -8.89
N LYS A 5 19.50 13.35 -7.84
CA LYS A 5 19.30 12.46 -6.69
C LYS A 5 18.39 11.31 -7.10
N ILE A 6 18.88 10.08 -7.01
CA ILE A 6 18.08 8.86 -7.23
C ILE A 6 17.37 8.53 -5.91
N GLN A 7 16.07 8.22 -6.01
CA GLN A 7 15.25 7.80 -4.88
C GLN A 7 14.78 6.36 -5.10
N PHE A 8 14.94 5.52 -4.09
CA PHE A 8 14.48 4.14 -4.11
C PHE A 8 13.09 4.00 -3.49
N SER A 9 12.30 3.09 -4.05
CA SER A 9 11.02 2.66 -3.51
C SER A 9 11.07 1.16 -3.20
N LEU A 10 10.83 0.80 -1.97
CA LEU A 10 10.77 -0.60 -1.55
C LEU A 10 9.37 -1.14 -1.82
N VAL A 11 9.27 -2.22 -2.58
CA VAL A 11 8.01 -2.94 -2.86
C VAL A 11 7.82 -4.12 -1.88
N TYR A 12 7.86 -3.81 -0.60
CA TYR A 12 7.90 -4.80 0.48
C TYR A 12 6.69 -5.76 0.44
N ARG A 13 5.49 -5.21 0.32
CA ARG A 13 4.26 -6.00 0.23
C ARG A 13 4.27 -6.93 -0.99
N ASP A 14 4.68 -6.43 -2.15
CA ASP A 14 4.66 -7.19 -3.40
C ASP A 14 5.63 -8.38 -3.37
N MET A 15 6.78 -8.20 -2.76
CA MET A 15 7.77 -9.26 -2.59
C MET A 15 7.16 -10.52 -1.95
N PHE A 16 6.39 -10.38 -0.90
CA PHE A 16 5.75 -11.51 -0.23
C PHE A 16 4.58 -12.08 -1.03
N GLN A 17 3.77 -11.23 -1.65
CA GLN A 17 2.67 -11.67 -2.50
C GLN A 17 3.19 -12.45 -3.71
N SER A 18 4.24 -12.00 -4.35
CA SER A 18 4.83 -12.63 -5.54
C SER A 18 5.53 -13.94 -5.22
N SER A 19 6.10 -14.09 -4.03
CA SER A 19 6.66 -15.36 -3.56
C SER A 19 5.59 -16.44 -3.29
N GLY A 20 4.32 -16.06 -3.28
CA GLY A 20 3.16 -16.95 -3.35
C GLY A 20 2.77 -17.67 -2.06
N LYS A 21 3.48 -17.48 -0.94
CA LYS A 21 3.27 -18.35 0.21
C LYS A 21 3.08 -17.66 1.55
N PHE A 22 3.63 -16.48 1.78
CA PHE A 22 3.63 -15.88 3.12
C PHE A 22 3.46 -14.36 3.05
N GLN A 23 2.46 -13.88 3.77
CA GLN A 23 2.37 -12.47 4.12
C GLN A 23 2.76 -12.35 5.60
N PRO A 24 3.56 -11.36 5.99
CA PRO A 24 3.91 -11.18 7.38
C PRO A 24 2.70 -10.75 8.20
N ARG A 25 2.63 -11.26 9.42
CA ARG A 25 1.65 -10.80 10.40
C ARG A 25 1.99 -9.40 10.89
N LYS A 26 1.02 -8.75 11.53
CA LYS A 26 1.17 -7.39 12.09
C LYS A 26 2.41 -7.26 12.97
N ASP A 27 2.65 -8.20 13.88
CA ASP A 27 3.81 -8.19 14.79
C ASP A 27 5.16 -8.28 14.05
N GLN A 28 5.21 -9.00 12.95
CA GLN A 28 6.40 -9.09 12.11
C GLN A 28 6.65 -7.78 11.34
N LEU A 29 5.59 -7.13 10.87
CA LEU A 29 5.68 -5.83 10.20
C LEU A 29 6.18 -4.73 11.15
N GLU A 30 5.70 -4.73 12.38
CA GLU A 30 6.15 -3.78 13.41
C GLU A 30 7.64 -3.95 13.72
N ARG A 31 8.15 -5.18 13.72
CA ARG A 31 9.58 -5.45 13.97
C ARG A 31 10.49 -5.12 12.80
N ILE A 32 10.03 -5.26 11.55
CA ILE A 32 10.87 -5.00 10.37
C ILE A 32 10.94 -3.53 10.01
N ALA A 33 9.93 -2.73 10.35
CA ALA A 33 9.88 -1.32 9.98
C ALA A 33 11.10 -0.52 10.45
N PRO A 34 11.58 -0.62 11.69
CA PRO A 34 12.80 0.07 12.14
C PRO A 34 14.05 -0.34 11.36
N VAL A 35 14.14 -1.60 10.93
CA VAL A 35 15.29 -2.08 10.12
C VAL A 35 15.29 -1.41 8.75
N ILE A 36 14.12 -1.34 8.09
CA ILE A 36 13.96 -0.66 6.79
C ILE A 36 14.32 0.82 6.91
N ILE A 37 13.86 1.48 7.97
CA ILE A 37 14.16 2.89 8.25
C ILE A 37 15.67 3.10 8.42
N LYS A 38 16.34 2.25 9.20
CA LYS A 38 17.78 2.30 9.45
C LYS A 38 18.63 2.16 8.19
N MET A 39 18.13 1.48 7.14
CA MET A 39 18.82 1.38 5.84
C MET A 39 19.01 2.73 5.17
N GLY A 40 18.16 3.73 5.42
CA GLY A 40 18.34 5.11 5.00
C GLY A 40 18.28 5.38 3.50
N CYS A 41 18.01 4.38 2.67
CA CYS A 41 18.03 4.50 1.20
C CYS A 41 16.65 4.63 0.56
N PHE A 42 15.57 4.39 1.30
CA PHE A 42 14.22 4.39 0.76
C PHE A 42 13.51 5.71 0.99
N ALA A 43 13.00 6.29 -0.09
CA ALA A 43 12.09 7.45 -0.05
C ALA A 43 10.63 7.02 0.05
N ARG A 44 10.34 5.78 -0.33
CA ARG A 44 8.98 5.22 -0.36
C ARG A 44 9.00 3.74 -0.01
N VAL A 45 7.92 3.28 0.67
CA VAL A 45 7.71 1.88 1.01
C VAL A 45 6.29 1.46 0.65
N GLU A 46 6.13 0.34 -0.05
CA GLU A 46 4.82 -0.27 -0.29
C GLU A 46 4.38 -1.03 0.95
N THR A 47 3.35 -0.53 1.60
CA THR A 47 2.90 -1.02 2.90
C THR A 47 1.69 -1.93 2.83
N ASN A 48 0.87 -1.81 1.78
CA ASN A 48 -0.33 -2.63 1.65
C ASN A 48 -0.84 -2.80 0.21
N GLY A 49 -1.81 -3.68 0.07
CA GLY A 49 -2.51 -4.02 -1.16
C GLY A 49 -3.55 -5.11 -0.88
N GLY A 50 -4.28 -5.55 -1.91
CA GLY A 50 -5.39 -6.49 -1.73
C GLY A 50 -5.01 -7.80 -1.06
N ALA A 51 -3.92 -8.43 -1.48
CA ALA A 51 -3.47 -9.69 -0.88
C ALA A 51 -3.01 -9.51 0.57
N PHE A 52 -2.36 -8.42 0.90
CA PHE A 52 -1.97 -8.10 2.26
C PHE A 52 -3.19 -8.11 3.21
N GLU A 53 -4.25 -7.40 2.84
CA GLU A 53 -5.45 -7.30 3.67
C GLU A 53 -6.21 -8.64 3.75
N GLN A 54 -6.22 -9.42 2.68
CA GLN A 54 -6.82 -10.75 2.69
C GLN A 54 -6.10 -11.69 3.67
N VAL A 55 -4.77 -11.66 3.70
CA VAL A 55 -3.99 -12.51 4.61
C VAL A 55 -4.13 -12.08 6.07
N ASN A 56 -4.21 -10.79 6.35
CA ASN A 56 -4.53 -10.32 7.70
C ASN A 56 -5.84 -10.95 8.21
N LEU A 57 -6.87 -10.98 7.36
CA LEU A 57 -8.14 -11.63 7.72
C LEU A 57 -8.00 -13.13 7.98
N LEU A 58 -7.17 -13.85 7.20
CA LEU A 58 -6.89 -15.26 7.42
C LEU A 58 -6.18 -15.53 8.75
N TYR A 59 -5.38 -14.59 9.23
CA TYR A 59 -4.75 -14.66 10.55
C TYR A 59 -5.64 -14.16 11.69
N GLY A 60 -6.90 -13.81 11.43
CA GLY A 60 -7.77 -13.17 12.40
C GLY A 60 -7.37 -11.74 12.78
N GLU A 61 -6.51 -11.11 11.98
CA GLU A 61 -6.07 -9.75 12.22
C GLU A 61 -7.01 -8.74 11.55
N ASN A 62 -7.19 -7.59 12.20
CA ASN A 62 -7.88 -6.47 11.57
C ASN A 62 -6.95 -5.76 10.57
N PRO A 63 -7.24 -5.79 9.25
CA PRO A 63 -6.37 -5.21 8.23
C PRO A 63 -6.12 -3.71 8.45
N ASN A 64 -7.11 -2.97 8.95
CA ASN A 64 -6.98 -1.54 9.20
C ASN A 64 -5.99 -1.26 10.33
N LYS A 65 -5.95 -2.10 11.36
CA LYS A 65 -4.97 -2.00 12.44
C LYS A 65 -3.58 -2.38 11.93
N ALA A 66 -3.47 -3.44 11.13
CA ALA A 66 -2.20 -3.87 10.55
C ALA A 66 -1.59 -2.82 9.62
N VAL A 67 -2.38 -2.24 8.73
CA VAL A 67 -1.93 -1.14 7.83
C VAL A 67 -1.43 0.04 8.66
N ARG A 68 -2.21 0.51 9.63
CA ARG A 68 -1.83 1.65 10.47
C ARG A 68 -0.56 1.40 11.27
N ALA A 69 -0.40 0.21 11.83
CA ALA A 69 0.80 -0.16 12.57
C ALA A 69 2.06 -0.19 11.70
N PHE A 70 1.91 -0.58 10.43
CA PHE A 70 3.04 -0.65 9.51
C PHE A 70 3.36 0.70 8.84
N THR A 71 2.38 1.55 8.57
CA THR A 71 2.61 2.87 7.97
C THR A 71 3.18 3.88 8.96
N LYS A 72 2.74 3.84 10.21
CA LYS A 72 3.07 4.82 11.23
C LYS A 72 4.57 5.09 11.36
N PRO A 73 5.45 4.09 11.57
CA PRO A 73 6.89 4.36 11.77
C PRO A 73 7.55 5.01 10.56
N PHE A 74 7.10 4.72 9.35
CA PHE A 74 7.63 5.35 8.13
C PHE A 74 7.20 6.81 8.02
N ASN A 75 5.95 7.10 8.30
CA ASN A 75 5.40 8.46 8.24
C ASN A 75 6.07 9.38 9.27
N GLU A 76 6.38 8.87 10.47
CA GLU A 76 7.07 9.62 11.53
C GLU A 76 8.48 10.09 11.12
N VAL A 77 9.14 9.38 10.21
CA VAL A 77 10.47 9.75 9.69
C VAL A 77 10.43 10.36 8.28
N GLY A 78 9.24 10.66 7.76
CA GLY A 78 9.07 11.30 6.45
C GLY A 78 9.23 10.37 5.23
N ILE A 79 9.31 9.05 5.43
CA ILE A 79 9.27 8.08 4.34
C ILE A 79 7.84 7.92 3.87
N LYS A 80 7.60 8.13 2.57
CA LYS A 80 6.26 8.01 2.00
C LYS A 80 5.81 6.56 1.88
N THR A 81 4.57 6.31 2.24
CA THR A 81 3.96 4.98 2.13
C THR A 81 3.04 4.90 0.92
N HIS A 82 2.97 3.73 0.31
CA HIS A 82 2.07 3.53 -0.81
C HIS A 82 1.41 2.15 -0.81
N MET A 83 0.25 2.09 -1.44
CA MET A 83 -0.48 0.85 -1.68
C MET A 83 -0.61 0.56 -3.17
N LEU A 84 -0.79 -0.72 -3.52
CA LEU A 84 -1.20 -1.16 -4.84
C LEU A 84 -2.72 -1.26 -4.90
N ASP A 85 -3.31 -0.60 -5.90
CA ASP A 85 -4.74 -0.59 -6.20
C ASP A 85 -4.99 -1.22 -7.57
N ARG A 86 -5.98 -2.08 -7.65
CA ARG A 86 -6.39 -2.80 -8.88
C ARG A 86 -7.36 -1.99 -9.76
N GLY A 87 -7.36 -0.68 -9.69
CA GLY A 87 -8.23 0.19 -10.48
C GLY A 87 -9.70 0.05 -10.12
N LEU A 88 -10.52 -0.48 -11.03
CA LEU A 88 -11.96 -0.66 -10.78
C LEU A 88 -12.27 -1.60 -9.61
N ASN A 89 -11.37 -2.51 -9.32
CA ASN A 89 -11.54 -3.50 -8.26
C ASN A 89 -11.05 -3.01 -6.90
N ALA A 90 -10.36 -1.87 -6.86
CA ALA A 90 -9.72 -1.38 -5.64
C ALA A 90 -8.80 -2.45 -5.02
N LEU A 91 -9.05 -2.88 -3.80
CA LEU A 91 -8.32 -3.97 -3.15
C LEU A 91 -8.96 -5.34 -3.34
N ARG A 92 -10.08 -5.43 -4.06
CA ARG A 92 -10.86 -6.66 -4.24
C ARG A 92 -10.53 -7.40 -5.54
N MET A 93 -11.18 -8.55 -5.73
CA MET A 93 -11.11 -9.33 -6.96
C MET A 93 -12.20 -8.92 -7.98
N PHE A 94 -13.21 -8.16 -7.56
CA PHE A 94 -14.36 -7.75 -8.37
C PHE A 94 -14.47 -6.22 -8.41
N PRO A 95 -15.12 -5.64 -9.44
CA PRO A 95 -15.40 -4.21 -9.51
C PRO A 95 -16.13 -3.70 -8.28
N VAL A 96 -15.75 -2.53 -7.83
CA VAL A 96 -16.32 -1.88 -6.64
C VAL A 96 -16.98 -0.57 -7.05
N PRO A 97 -18.18 -0.24 -6.54
CA PRO A 97 -18.84 1.04 -6.79
C PRO A 97 -17.92 2.24 -6.51
N ALA A 98 -18.13 3.33 -7.25
CA ALA A 98 -17.23 4.48 -7.21
C ALA A 98 -17.19 5.20 -5.84
N ASP A 99 -18.32 5.24 -5.15
CA ASP A 99 -18.45 5.79 -3.80
C ASP A 99 -17.69 4.96 -2.75
N VAL A 100 -17.79 3.64 -2.84
CA VAL A 100 -17.01 2.72 -1.98
C VAL A 100 -15.50 2.89 -2.21
N ARG A 101 -15.06 3.08 -3.46
CA ARG A 101 -13.64 3.37 -3.74
C ARG A 101 -13.20 4.71 -3.17
N ARG A 102 -14.03 5.76 -3.30
CA ARG A 102 -13.72 7.06 -2.69
C ARG A 102 -13.60 6.94 -1.17
N LEU A 103 -14.50 6.21 -0.54
CA LEU A 103 -14.42 5.94 0.89
C LEU A 103 -13.15 5.17 1.26
N MET A 104 -12.80 4.13 0.49
CA MET A 104 -11.57 3.37 0.68
C MET A 104 -10.34 4.29 0.68
N TYR A 105 -10.20 5.17 -0.30
CA TYR A 105 -9.05 6.09 -0.36
C TYR A 105 -8.99 7.02 0.87
N LYS A 106 -10.12 7.55 1.31
CA LYS A 106 -10.19 8.37 2.54
C LYS A 106 -9.74 7.57 3.76
N VAL A 107 -10.23 6.34 3.90
CA VAL A 107 -9.85 5.45 5.01
C VAL A 107 -8.36 5.10 4.97
N LYS A 108 -7.83 4.76 3.80
CA LYS A 108 -6.40 4.42 3.65
C LYS A 108 -5.50 5.62 3.92
N HIS A 109 -5.88 6.80 3.47
CA HIS A 109 -5.17 8.03 3.80
C HIS A 109 -5.15 8.28 5.32
N ALA A 110 -6.29 8.13 5.99
CA ALA A 110 -6.39 8.24 7.45
C ALA A 110 -5.61 7.14 8.21
N GLN A 111 -5.22 6.08 7.54
CA GLN A 111 -4.35 5.02 8.06
C GLN A 111 -2.86 5.25 7.76
N GLY A 112 -2.51 6.38 7.14
CA GLY A 112 -1.13 6.76 6.86
C GLY A 112 -0.63 6.32 5.48
N VAL A 113 -1.51 5.95 4.54
CA VAL A 113 -1.11 5.67 3.15
C VAL A 113 -1.09 6.98 2.36
N ASP A 114 0.09 7.39 1.92
CA ASP A 114 0.29 8.66 1.21
C ASP A 114 -0.03 8.56 -0.29
N ILE A 115 0.29 7.44 -0.92
CA ILE A 115 0.28 7.28 -2.37
C ILE A 115 -0.49 6.02 -2.76
N THR A 116 -1.37 6.14 -3.74
CA THR A 116 -2.00 4.99 -4.39
C THR A 116 -1.37 4.75 -5.75
N ARG A 117 -0.78 3.58 -5.96
CA ARG A 117 -0.33 3.10 -7.26
C ARG A 117 -1.43 2.30 -7.90
N ILE A 118 -1.96 2.78 -9.01
CA ILE A 118 -3.04 2.08 -9.70
C ILE A 118 -2.47 1.17 -10.78
N PHE A 119 -2.84 -0.08 -10.70
CA PHE A 119 -2.58 -1.11 -11.68
C PHE A 119 -3.92 -1.55 -12.29
N CYS A 120 -4.07 -1.40 -13.61
CA CYS A 120 -5.29 -1.81 -14.31
C CYS A 120 -4.94 -2.16 -15.75
N GLY A 121 -5.33 -3.34 -16.21
CA GLY A 121 -5.22 -3.75 -17.62
C GLY A 121 -6.18 -2.98 -18.54
N ASN A 122 -7.18 -2.32 -17.99
CA ASN A 122 -8.17 -1.51 -18.71
C ASN A 122 -7.82 -0.03 -18.66
N PHE A 123 -6.91 0.42 -19.52
CA PHE A 123 -6.57 1.83 -19.70
C PHE A 123 -7.60 2.57 -20.59
N GLY A 124 -8.88 2.47 -20.23
CA GLY A 124 -9.93 3.19 -20.96
C GLY A 124 -10.27 4.53 -20.30
N LYS A 125 -10.87 5.45 -21.08
CA LYS A 125 -11.36 6.77 -20.63
C LYS A 125 -12.27 6.70 -19.39
N SER A 126 -12.91 5.55 -19.13
CA SER A 126 -13.79 5.30 -17.98
C SER A 126 -13.07 5.31 -16.63
N VAL A 127 -11.83 4.81 -16.55
CA VAL A 127 -11.04 4.80 -15.32
C VAL A 127 -10.59 6.22 -14.95
N TYR A 128 -10.27 7.03 -15.94
CA TYR A 128 -9.84 8.43 -15.76
C TYR A 128 -10.99 9.35 -15.31
N ARG A 129 -12.19 9.15 -15.84
CA ARG A 129 -13.38 9.96 -15.48
C ARG A 129 -13.83 9.77 -14.03
N GLN A 130 -13.58 8.62 -13.45
CA GLN A 130 -13.98 8.31 -12.06
C GLN A 130 -13.03 8.93 -11.01
N ARG A 131 -11.88 9.46 -11.41
CA ARG A 131 -10.94 10.17 -10.52
C ARG A 131 -11.30 11.63 -10.29
N LYS A 132 -12.05 12.25 -11.20
CA LYS A 132 -12.34 13.69 -11.18
C LYS A 132 -13.70 14.05 -10.57
N ARG A 133 -14.46 13.06 -10.04
CA ARG A 133 -15.76 13.32 -9.43
C ARG A 133 -15.76 12.98 -7.93
#